data_1753f7281132b71f0a8ef1ed65233171
#
_entry.id   1753f7281132b71f0a8ef1ed65233171
#
_cell.length_a   1.000
_cell.length_b   1.000
_cell.length_c   1.000
_cell.angle_alpha   90.00
_cell.angle_beta   90.00
_cell.angle_gamma   90.00
#
_symmetry.space_group_name_H-M   'P 1'
#
loop_
_entity.id
_entity.type
_entity.pdbx_description
1 polymer ?
#
loop_
_entity_poly.entity_id
_entity_poly.type
_entity_poly.pdbx_seq_one_letter_code
_entity_poly.pdbx_strand_id
1 'polypeptide(L)'
;MLLFCYSYSNADPPINELTISDDGYAEVPLDFDFPFFGNTYSKSWMYSNGVVGFLNPSTLSGTPRHMCCNGVDLNNLNSTNLVTRPIDYFIMPFWTDIKNNNVKFKEQGDSTFQKYIWEDISEYAQTNRKNSFDLTIKPDGGMMANYHNLDIANHSVTIGVTGDVSAGEKYQFLYHNRNTDGDLSFTFNSNVDNPSWMPERNSYYYEGTDGDLYTVNICDS
;
A
#
# COMPACT_ATOMS: atom_id res chain seq x y z
N MET A 1 -37.08 -8.56 -34.47
CA MET A 1 -36.40 -7.81 -33.41
C MET A 1 -35.19 -8.64 -33.01
N LEU A 2 -34.02 -8.33 -33.61
CA LEU A 2 -32.77 -9.05 -33.31
C LEU A 2 -32.21 -8.46 -32.02
N LEU A 3 -32.15 -9.24 -30.95
CA LEU A 3 -31.45 -8.90 -29.72
C LEU A 3 -29.94 -9.16 -29.98
N PHE A 4 -29.16 -8.12 -30.17
CA PHE A 4 -27.69 -8.24 -30.12
C PHE A 4 -27.27 -8.32 -28.64
N CYS A 5 -26.97 -9.51 -28.15
CA CYS A 5 -26.22 -9.68 -26.93
C CYS A 5 -24.75 -9.26 -27.21
N TYR A 6 -24.38 -8.05 -26.83
CA TYR A 6 -22.98 -7.69 -26.74
C TYR A 6 -22.42 -8.36 -25.48
N SER A 7 -21.68 -9.45 -25.67
CA SER A 7 -20.77 -9.93 -24.62
C SER A 7 -19.58 -8.97 -24.60
N TYR A 8 -19.59 -8.03 -23.66
CA TYR A 8 -18.40 -7.29 -23.30
C TYR A 8 -17.46 -8.28 -22.59
N SER A 9 -16.51 -8.85 -23.30
CA SER A 9 -15.33 -9.43 -22.66
C SER A 9 -14.42 -8.25 -22.31
N ASN A 10 -14.59 -7.67 -21.12
CA ASN A 10 -13.57 -6.79 -20.58
C ASN A 10 -12.34 -7.67 -20.33
N ALA A 11 -11.38 -7.64 -21.28
CA ALA A 11 -10.05 -8.13 -20.96
C ALA A 11 -9.51 -7.27 -19.82
N ASP A 12 -8.86 -7.89 -18.83
CA ASP A 12 -8.19 -7.13 -17.78
C ASP A 12 -7.26 -6.08 -18.41
N PRO A 13 -7.19 -4.87 -17.84
CA PRO A 13 -6.26 -3.85 -18.31
C PRO A 13 -4.81 -4.38 -18.29
N PRO A 14 -3.95 -3.91 -19.19
CA PRO A 14 -2.56 -4.38 -19.25
C PRO A 14 -1.80 -4.05 -17.97
N ILE A 15 -0.90 -4.94 -17.58
CA ILE A 15 0.06 -4.67 -16.51
C ILE A 15 1.22 -3.87 -17.08
N ASN A 16 1.50 -2.72 -16.51
CA ASN A 16 2.61 -1.86 -16.86
C ASN A 16 3.76 -2.03 -15.86
N GLU A 17 4.99 -2.01 -16.36
CA GLU A 17 6.19 -2.05 -15.54
C GLU A 17 6.68 -0.65 -15.19
N LEU A 18 6.96 -0.40 -13.92
CA LEU A 18 7.50 0.85 -13.40
C LEU A 18 8.97 0.66 -13.00
N THR A 19 9.81 1.62 -13.39
CA THR A 19 11.20 1.67 -12.92
C THR A 19 11.27 2.63 -11.72
N ILE A 20 11.41 2.08 -10.53
CA ILE A 20 11.54 2.84 -9.29
C ILE A 20 12.90 2.49 -8.67
N SER A 21 13.70 3.51 -8.37
CA SER A 21 14.98 3.31 -7.67
C SER A 21 14.76 2.96 -6.20
N ASP A 22 15.81 2.53 -5.52
CA ASP A 22 15.85 2.40 -4.08
C ASP A 22 15.46 3.74 -3.42
N ASP A 23 14.57 3.71 -2.44
CA ASP A 23 13.94 4.88 -1.83
C ASP A 23 13.27 5.84 -2.84
N GLY A 24 12.91 5.34 -4.01
CA GLY A 24 12.32 6.11 -5.09
C GLY A 24 10.80 5.99 -5.18
N TYR A 25 10.27 6.69 -6.17
CA TYR A 25 8.84 6.66 -6.49
C TYR A 25 8.61 6.83 -7.99
N ALA A 26 7.41 6.44 -8.43
CA ALA A 26 6.89 6.73 -9.77
C ALA A 26 5.50 7.34 -9.69
N GLU A 27 5.21 8.33 -10.54
CA GLU A 27 3.84 8.84 -10.71
C GLU A 27 2.99 7.79 -11.42
N VAL A 28 1.78 7.56 -10.91
CA VAL A 28 0.76 6.71 -11.50
C VAL A 28 -0.50 7.56 -11.69
N PRO A 29 -0.85 7.93 -12.94
CA PRO A 29 -2.12 8.57 -13.24
C PRO A 29 -3.29 7.65 -12.88
N LEU A 30 -4.41 8.23 -12.45
CA LEU A 30 -5.64 7.50 -12.20
C LEU A 30 -6.64 7.83 -13.32
N ASP A 31 -7.28 6.82 -13.87
CA ASP A 31 -8.35 6.97 -14.87
C ASP A 31 -9.72 7.31 -14.22
N PHE A 32 -9.69 7.64 -12.92
CA PHE A 32 -10.83 8.07 -12.13
C PHE A 32 -10.40 9.06 -11.04
N ASP A 33 -11.37 9.75 -10.48
CA ASP A 33 -11.18 10.58 -9.31
C ASP A 33 -11.27 9.72 -8.04
N PHE A 34 -10.17 9.63 -7.28
CA PHE A 34 -10.10 8.86 -6.04
C PHE A 34 -10.39 9.75 -4.83
N PRO A 35 -11.49 9.54 -4.09
CA PRO A 35 -11.77 10.27 -2.86
C PRO A 35 -10.95 9.70 -1.69
N PHE A 36 -10.23 10.58 -0.95
CA PHE A 36 -9.42 10.18 0.17
C PHE A 36 -9.28 11.31 1.19
N PHE A 37 -9.72 11.10 2.43
CA PHE A 37 -9.73 12.10 3.50
C PHE A 37 -10.26 13.48 3.05
N GLY A 38 -11.48 13.50 2.52
CA GLY A 38 -12.16 14.74 2.11
C GLY A 38 -11.58 15.44 0.87
N ASN A 39 -10.53 14.90 0.27
CA ASN A 39 -9.94 15.39 -0.97
C ASN A 39 -10.21 14.40 -2.12
N THR A 40 -9.94 14.86 -3.34
CA THR A 40 -10.08 14.05 -4.55
C THR A 40 -8.78 14.10 -5.34
N TYR A 41 -8.32 12.94 -5.80
CA TYR A 41 -7.03 12.78 -6.46
C TYR A 41 -7.19 12.08 -7.82
N SER A 42 -6.59 12.65 -8.86
CA SER A 42 -6.47 12.05 -10.21
C SER A 42 -5.08 11.48 -10.48
N LYS A 43 -4.21 11.50 -9.47
CA LYS A 43 -2.83 10.98 -9.52
C LYS A 43 -2.44 10.42 -8.18
N SER A 44 -1.53 9.46 -8.24
CA SER A 44 -0.88 8.87 -7.08
C SER A 44 0.61 8.67 -7.35
N TRP A 45 1.37 8.33 -6.33
CA TRP A 45 2.79 8.00 -6.42
C TRP A 45 3.05 6.67 -5.70
N MET A 46 3.50 5.68 -6.47
CA MET A 46 3.93 4.40 -5.93
C MET A 46 5.38 4.51 -5.48
N TYR A 47 5.67 4.14 -4.24
CA TYR A 47 7.01 4.15 -3.66
C TYR A 47 7.60 2.76 -3.60
N SER A 48 8.95 2.65 -3.72
CA SER A 48 9.66 1.38 -3.58
C SER A 48 9.35 0.68 -2.26
N ASN A 49 9.24 1.43 -1.17
CA ASN A 49 9.11 0.94 0.20
C ASN A 49 7.66 0.59 0.62
N GLY A 50 6.84 0.15 -0.33
CA GLY A 50 5.52 -0.41 -0.02
C GLY A 50 4.47 0.61 0.40
N VAL A 51 4.48 1.79 -0.22
CA VAL A 51 3.58 2.91 0.09
C VAL A 51 3.02 3.52 -1.19
N VAL A 52 1.79 4.01 -1.13
CA VAL A 52 1.17 4.86 -2.15
C VAL A 52 0.81 6.20 -1.53
N GLY A 53 1.29 7.30 -2.13
CA GLY A 53 1.03 8.67 -1.69
C GLY A 53 0.17 9.44 -2.68
N PHE A 54 -0.50 10.49 -2.20
CA PHE A 54 -1.37 11.34 -3.02
C PHE A 54 -0.89 12.79 -3.12
N LEU A 55 0.17 13.15 -2.42
CA LEU A 55 0.84 14.44 -2.58
C LEU A 55 2.07 14.29 -3.49
N ASN A 56 2.30 15.29 -4.34
CA ASN A 56 3.46 15.27 -5.24
C ASN A 56 4.77 15.27 -4.42
N PRO A 57 5.59 14.20 -4.49
CA PRO A 57 6.80 14.08 -3.68
C PRO A 57 7.82 15.20 -3.95
N SER A 58 7.83 15.79 -5.16
CA SER A 58 8.74 16.88 -5.49
C SER A 58 8.45 18.18 -4.72
N THR A 59 7.24 18.32 -4.20
CA THR A 59 6.82 19.49 -3.40
C THR A 59 7.02 19.28 -1.91
N LEU A 60 7.28 18.03 -1.47
CA LEU A 60 7.52 17.70 -0.08
C LEU A 60 8.96 18.04 0.31
N SER A 61 9.14 18.58 1.52
CA SER A 61 10.46 18.85 2.09
C SER A 61 10.89 17.74 3.06
N GLY A 62 12.17 17.42 3.09
CA GLY A 62 12.75 16.46 4.04
C GLY A 62 12.70 15.00 3.59
N THR A 63 12.76 14.08 4.55
CA THR A 63 12.84 12.61 4.34
C THR A 63 11.58 11.94 3.77
N PRO A 64 10.37 12.50 3.87
CA PRO A 64 9.17 11.87 3.30
C PRO A 64 9.16 11.81 1.79
N ARG A 65 9.94 12.66 1.16
CA ARG A 65 10.14 12.63 -0.28
C ARG A 65 10.52 11.24 -0.82
N HIS A 66 11.12 10.43 0.02
CA HIS A 66 11.63 9.11 -0.36
C HIS A 66 10.96 7.95 0.37
N MET A 67 10.13 8.21 1.40
CA MET A 67 9.54 7.18 2.28
C MET A 67 10.58 6.13 2.69
N CYS A 68 11.82 6.59 2.95
CA CYS A 68 12.94 5.75 3.28
C CYS A 68 12.69 4.97 4.57
N CYS A 69 13.19 3.79 4.51
CA CYS A 69 13.62 2.97 5.61
C CYS A 69 12.45 2.32 6.39
N ASN A 70 12.61 2.18 7.69
CA ASN A 70 11.66 1.45 8.54
C ASN A 70 10.28 2.07 8.58
N GLY A 71 9.26 1.23 8.62
CA GLY A 71 7.94 1.63 9.09
C GLY A 71 8.00 2.27 10.48
N VAL A 72 7.06 3.13 10.80
CA VAL A 72 6.99 3.86 12.07
C VAL A 72 5.68 3.54 12.80
N ASP A 73 5.71 3.63 14.12
CA ASP A 73 4.51 3.51 14.93
C ASP A 73 3.66 4.79 14.81
N LEU A 74 2.57 4.72 14.05
CA LEU A 74 1.68 5.86 13.82
C LEU A 74 1.00 6.32 15.12
N ASN A 75 0.80 5.43 16.08
CA ASN A 75 0.17 5.75 17.36
C ASN A 75 1.11 6.53 18.29
N ASN A 76 2.44 6.42 18.08
CA ASN A 76 3.47 7.07 18.88
C ASN A 76 4.25 8.13 18.07
N LEU A 77 3.67 8.71 17.05
CA LEU A 77 4.27 9.83 16.33
C LEU A 77 4.38 11.05 17.26
N ASN A 78 5.58 11.56 17.40
CA ASN A 78 5.83 12.80 18.13
C ASN A 78 6.05 13.97 17.15
N SER A 79 5.98 15.20 17.65
CA SER A 79 6.13 16.40 16.84
C SER A 79 7.47 16.46 16.07
N THR A 80 8.53 15.86 16.61
CA THR A 80 9.84 15.80 15.96
C THR A 80 9.81 14.85 14.74
N ASN A 81 9.12 13.72 14.86
CA ASN A 81 8.96 12.78 13.75
C ASN A 81 8.09 13.35 12.63
N LEU A 82 7.05 14.11 12.97
CA LEU A 82 6.15 14.75 12.00
C LEU A 82 6.85 15.86 11.21
N VAL A 83 7.71 16.66 11.83
CA VAL A 83 8.46 17.72 11.14
C VAL A 83 9.48 17.15 10.15
N THR A 84 10.09 16.02 10.48
CA THR A 84 11.11 15.39 9.64
C THR A 84 10.55 14.41 8.62
N ARG A 85 9.31 13.94 8.80
CA ARG A 85 8.61 12.95 7.95
C ARG A 85 7.12 13.29 7.89
N PRO A 86 6.69 14.30 7.11
CA PRO A 86 5.28 14.47 6.84
C PRO A 86 4.81 13.23 6.06
N ILE A 87 4.01 12.41 6.72
CA ILE A 87 3.42 11.19 6.19
C ILE A 87 1.93 11.41 5.89
N ASP A 88 1.61 12.61 5.38
CA ASP A 88 0.24 13.02 5.09
C ASP A 88 -0.23 12.42 3.75
N TYR A 89 -1.46 11.93 3.75
CA TYR A 89 -2.15 11.37 2.59
C TYR A 89 -1.45 10.17 1.96
N PHE A 90 -1.15 9.16 2.80
CA PHE A 90 -0.56 7.90 2.38
C PHE A 90 -1.45 6.69 2.68
N ILE A 91 -1.43 5.71 1.77
CA ILE A 91 -1.83 4.33 2.03
C ILE A 91 -0.55 3.51 2.16
N MET A 92 -0.43 2.77 3.24
CA MET A 92 0.72 1.94 3.58
C MET A 92 0.30 0.47 3.65
N PRO A 93 0.16 -0.21 2.51
CA PRO A 93 -0.15 -1.65 2.54
C PRO A 93 0.92 -2.45 3.25
N PHE A 94 2.20 -2.05 3.12
CA PHE A 94 3.31 -2.73 3.78
C PHE A 94 4.56 -1.84 3.79
N TRP A 95 4.52 -0.74 4.55
CA TRP A 95 5.67 0.16 4.63
C TRP A 95 6.82 -0.44 5.41
N THR A 96 7.91 -0.71 4.73
CA THR A 96 9.18 -1.21 5.28
C THR A 96 10.32 -0.93 4.29
N ASP A 97 11.56 -1.13 4.70
CA ASP A 97 12.72 -0.96 3.83
C ASP A 97 12.90 -2.17 2.91
N ILE A 98 12.35 -2.06 1.71
CA ILE A 98 12.43 -3.09 0.67
C ILE A 98 13.06 -2.52 -0.60
N LYS A 99 13.92 -3.32 -1.22
CA LYS A 99 14.74 -2.90 -2.34
C LYS A 99 14.51 -3.74 -3.59
N ASN A 100 14.38 -3.04 -4.70
CA ASN A 100 14.38 -3.66 -6.01
C ASN A 100 15.78 -4.24 -6.34
N ASN A 101 15.87 -5.57 -6.49
CA ASN A 101 17.03 -6.27 -7.00
C ASN A 101 16.84 -6.66 -8.48
N ASN A 102 16.70 -5.65 -9.36
CA ASN A 102 16.39 -5.80 -10.79
C ASN A 102 14.98 -6.33 -11.12
N VAL A 103 14.09 -6.41 -10.15
CA VAL A 103 12.66 -6.68 -10.36
C VAL A 103 11.96 -5.37 -10.67
N LYS A 104 10.96 -5.37 -11.54
CA LYS A 104 10.14 -4.19 -11.84
C LYS A 104 8.96 -4.13 -10.89
N PHE A 105 8.69 -2.93 -10.42
CA PHE A 105 7.39 -2.64 -9.84
C PHE A 105 6.36 -2.63 -10.96
N LYS A 106 5.10 -2.94 -10.63
CA LYS A 106 4.05 -3.07 -11.62
C LYS A 106 2.81 -2.30 -11.19
N GLU A 107 2.06 -1.83 -12.17
CA GLU A 107 0.74 -1.26 -11.95
C GLU A 107 -0.24 -1.78 -13.02
N GLN A 108 -1.53 -1.74 -12.70
CA GLN A 108 -2.62 -2.16 -13.57
C GLN A 108 -3.86 -1.37 -13.20
N GLY A 109 -4.54 -0.77 -14.17
CA GLY A 109 -5.75 -0.05 -13.86
C GLY A 109 -6.56 0.38 -15.07
N ASP A 110 -7.77 0.82 -14.78
CA ASP A 110 -8.73 1.43 -15.70
C ASP A 110 -9.67 2.38 -14.91
N SER A 111 -10.78 2.77 -15.49
CA SER A 111 -11.77 3.64 -14.83
C SER A 111 -12.50 2.99 -13.64
N THR A 112 -12.29 1.71 -13.33
CA THR A 112 -12.96 0.97 -12.27
C THR A 112 -12.07 0.61 -11.09
N PHE A 113 -10.75 0.57 -11.29
CA PHE A 113 -9.76 0.33 -10.24
C PHE A 113 -8.36 0.77 -10.67
N GLN A 114 -7.47 0.96 -9.69
CA GLN A 114 -6.02 1.05 -9.86
C GLN A 114 -5.36 0.08 -8.89
N LYS A 115 -4.46 -0.76 -9.40
CA LYS A 115 -3.70 -1.76 -8.66
C LYS A 115 -2.20 -1.45 -8.70
N TYR A 116 -1.55 -1.52 -7.55
CA TYR A 116 -0.10 -1.36 -7.37
C TYR A 116 0.46 -2.69 -6.89
N ILE A 117 1.53 -3.19 -7.52
CA ILE A 117 2.04 -4.54 -7.31
C ILE A 117 3.52 -4.49 -6.95
N TRP A 118 3.85 -4.98 -5.76
CA TRP A 118 5.20 -5.28 -5.29
C TRP A 118 5.38 -6.80 -5.34
N GLU A 119 6.18 -7.29 -6.29
CA GLU A 119 6.34 -8.73 -6.52
C GLU A 119 7.81 -9.10 -6.38
N ASP A 120 8.11 -10.09 -5.51
CA ASP A 120 9.45 -10.59 -5.24
C ASP A 120 10.47 -9.50 -4.83
N ILE A 121 10.00 -8.45 -4.17
CA ILE A 121 10.87 -7.36 -3.70
C ILE A 121 11.62 -7.82 -2.46
N SER A 122 12.94 -7.67 -2.46
CA SER A 122 13.76 -8.08 -1.31
C SER A 122 13.68 -7.09 -0.16
N GLU A 123 13.78 -7.58 1.06
CA GLU A 123 14.13 -6.72 2.18
C GLU A 123 15.51 -6.08 1.92
N TYR A 124 15.69 -4.81 2.29
CA TYR A 124 16.97 -4.11 2.12
C TYR A 124 18.11 -4.87 2.82
N ALA A 125 19.23 -5.04 2.13
CA ALA A 125 20.41 -5.81 2.55
C ALA A 125 20.14 -7.32 2.80
N GLN A 126 18.94 -7.86 2.48
CA GLN A 126 18.58 -9.27 2.64
C GLN A 126 18.00 -9.82 1.34
N THR A 127 18.86 -10.14 0.38
CA THR A 127 18.45 -10.50 -0.99
C THR A 127 17.65 -11.80 -1.12
N ASN A 128 17.72 -12.67 -0.12
CA ASN A 128 16.99 -13.94 -0.04
C ASN A 128 15.59 -13.80 0.60
N ARG A 129 15.30 -12.68 1.26
CA ARG A 129 14.00 -12.41 1.87
C ARG A 129 13.12 -11.67 0.87
N LYS A 130 12.05 -12.31 0.44
CA LYS A 130 11.17 -11.81 -0.63
C LYS A 130 9.80 -11.45 -0.10
N ASN A 131 9.30 -10.33 -0.60
CA ASN A 131 7.99 -9.83 -0.23
C ASN A 131 7.15 -9.61 -1.48
N SER A 132 5.92 -10.09 -1.45
CA SER A 132 4.95 -9.95 -2.54
C SER A 132 3.60 -9.57 -1.96
N PHE A 133 3.09 -8.44 -2.39
CA PHE A 133 1.78 -7.90 -1.99
C PHE A 133 1.29 -6.92 -3.04
N ASP A 134 0.02 -6.61 -3.00
CA ASP A 134 -0.59 -5.59 -3.86
C ASP A 134 -1.58 -4.72 -3.10
N LEU A 135 -1.84 -3.54 -3.65
CA LEU A 135 -2.87 -2.62 -3.21
C LEU A 135 -3.79 -2.30 -4.39
N THR A 136 -5.08 -2.44 -4.22
CA THR A 136 -6.10 -1.97 -5.17
C THR A 136 -6.89 -0.84 -4.56
N ILE A 137 -7.10 0.25 -5.31
CA ILE A 137 -7.99 1.36 -4.95
C ILE A 137 -9.08 1.51 -6.01
N LYS A 138 -10.25 2.05 -5.62
CA LYS A 138 -11.44 2.17 -6.47
C LYS A 138 -12.03 3.57 -6.46
N PRO A 139 -12.84 3.95 -7.49
CA PRO A 139 -13.47 5.27 -7.58
C PRO A 139 -14.38 5.64 -6.41
N ASP A 140 -14.91 4.66 -5.69
CA ASP A 140 -15.77 4.84 -4.52
C ASP A 140 -14.99 5.07 -3.21
N GLY A 141 -13.65 5.13 -3.27
CA GLY A 141 -12.76 5.24 -2.10
C GLY A 141 -12.38 3.89 -1.51
N GLY A 142 -12.89 2.79 -2.04
CA GLY A 142 -12.55 1.44 -1.59
C GLY A 142 -11.06 1.13 -1.76
N MET A 143 -10.49 0.44 -0.76
CA MET A 143 -9.08 0.01 -0.74
C MET A 143 -8.98 -1.44 -0.33
N MET A 144 -8.10 -2.19 -0.97
CA MET A 144 -7.86 -3.60 -0.66
C MET A 144 -6.38 -3.91 -0.79
N ALA A 145 -5.76 -4.39 0.27
CA ALA A 145 -4.41 -4.93 0.24
C ALA A 145 -4.45 -6.46 0.28
N ASN A 146 -3.70 -7.09 -0.63
CA ASN A 146 -3.51 -8.54 -0.65
C ASN A 146 -2.06 -8.87 -0.37
N TYR A 147 -1.83 -9.87 0.47
CA TYR A 147 -0.51 -10.33 0.86
C TYR A 147 -0.29 -11.75 0.34
N HIS A 148 0.82 -11.99 -0.37
CA HIS A 148 1.14 -13.28 -0.99
C HIS A 148 2.31 -13.96 -0.30
N ASN A 149 3.36 -13.20 -0.02
CA ASN A 149 4.54 -13.65 0.73
C ASN A 149 5.17 -12.46 1.44
N LEU A 150 5.46 -12.58 2.72
CA LEU A 150 6.12 -11.57 3.53
C LEU A 150 7.27 -12.21 4.29
N ASP A 151 8.46 -11.58 4.23
CA ASP A 151 9.66 -12.08 4.92
C ASP A 151 10.58 -10.91 5.27
N ILE A 152 10.48 -10.42 6.52
CA ILE A 152 11.23 -9.28 7.05
C ILE A 152 11.92 -9.69 8.35
N ALA A 153 13.20 -9.37 8.49
CA ALA A 153 14.00 -9.66 9.68
C ALA A 153 14.61 -8.43 10.34
N ASN A 154 15.00 -7.44 9.54
CA ASN A 154 15.83 -6.32 10.01
C ASN A 154 15.10 -4.99 10.09
N HIS A 155 13.89 -4.91 9.54
CA HIS A 155 13.16 -3.67 9.44
C HIS A 155 11.79 -3.75 10.11
N SER A 156 11.34 -2.63 10.68
CA SER A 156 9.97 -2.51 11.20
C SER A 156 9.00 -2.31 10.06
N VAL A 157 7.76 -2.76 10.25
CA VAL A 157 6.68 -2.68 9.26
C VAL A 157 5.53 -1.87 9.81
N THR A 158 4.95 -1.00 8.97
CA THR A 158 3.68 -0.32 9.25
C THR A 158 2.66 -0.67 8.19
N ILE A 159 1.47 -1.06 8.62
CA ILE A 159 0.27 -1.16 7.78
C ILE A 159 -0.73 -0.14 8.30
N GLY A 160 -1.19 0.76 7.44
CA GLY A 160 -2.09 1.82 7.86
C GLY A 160 -2.39 2.83 6.76
N VAL A 161 -3.12 3.88 7.15
CA VAL A 161 -3.44 5.01 6.27
C VAL A 161 -3.30 6.32 7.04
N THR A 162 -2.99 7.39 6.33
CA THR A 162 -2.94 8.75 6.88
C THR A 162 -3.60 9.75 5.96
N GLY A 163 -4.36 10.68 6.54
CA GLY A 163 -4.79 11.92 5.92
C GLY A 163 -3.88 13.07 6.41
N ASP A 164 -4.47 14.17 6.87
CA ASP A 164 -3.74 15.21 7.59
C ASP A 164 -3.38 14.73 9.00
N VAL A 165 -2.14 14.32 9.18
CA VAL A 165 -1.65 13.77 10.46
C VAL A 165 -1.69 14.83 11.57
N SER A 166 -1.55 16.11 11.23
CA SER A 166 -1.65 17.20 12.20
C SER A 166 -3.07 17.39 12.74
N ALA A 167 -4.07 17.04 11.93
CA ALA A 167 -5.48 16.97 12.35
C ALA A 167 -5.83 15.66 13.08
N GLY A 168 -4.90 14.73 13.20
CA GLY A 168 -5.10 13.44 13.86
C GLY A 168 -5.59 12.33 12.92
N GLU A 169 -5.64 12.57 11.62
CA GLU A 169 -6.08 11.60 10.61
C GLU A 169 -4.99 10.55 10.36
N LYS A 170 -4.93 9.56 11.21
CA LYS A 170 -3.99 8.44 11.13
C LYS A 170 -4.61 7.18 11.71
N TYR A 171 -4.54 6.09 10.96
CA TYR A 171 -5.11 4.79 11.33
C TYR A 171 -4.06 3.71 11.10
N GLN A 172 -3.60 3.08 12.18
CA GLN A 172 -2.64 1.98 12.16
C GLN A 172 -3.35 0.66 12.36
N PHE A 173 -3.22 -0.25 11.41
CA PHE A 173 -3.74 -1.61 11.52
C PHE A 173 -2.72 -2.55 12.13
N LEU A 174 -1.46 -2.38 11.74
CA LEU A 174 -0.34 -3.15 12.25
C LEU A 174 0.90 -2.25 12.41
N TYR A 175 1.61 -2.45 13.50
CA TYR A 175 3.01 -2.05 13.63
C TYR A 175 3.81 -3.23 14.15
N HIS A 176 4.71 -3.75 13.31
CA HIS A 176 5.68 -4.75 13.68
C HIS A 176 7.01 -4.08 14.02
N ASN A 177 7.42 -4.17 15.27
CA ASN A 177 8.68 -3.61 15.74
C ASN A 177 9.77 -4.68 15.72
N ARG A 178 10.69 -4.62 14.77
CA ARG A 178 11.78 -5.58 14.62
C ARG A 178 12.59 -5.84 15.91
N ASN A 179 12.71 -4.84 16.79
CA ASN A 179 13.53 -4.95 18.00
C ASN A 179 12.85 -5.76 19.12
N THR A 180 11.53 -5.92 19.07
CA THR A 180 10.74 -6.60 20.09
C THR A 180 10.00 -7.83 19.60
N ASP A 181 9.63 -7.85 18.32
CA ASP A 181 8.68 -8.82 17.78
C ASP A 181 9.38 -9.96 17.00
N GLY A 182 10.70 -9.83 16.74
CA GLY A 182 11.49 -10.82 16.01
C GLY A 182 11.29 -10.74 14.49
N ASP A 183 11.57 -11.86 13.79
CA ASP A 183 11.39 -11.95 12.35
C ASP A 183 9.91 -12.03 11.98
N LEU A 184 9.51 -11.29 10.96
CA LEU A 184 8.21 -11.40 10.33
C LEU A 184 8.36 -12.26 9.09
N SER A 185 7.90 -13.52 9.15
CA SER A 185 7.92 -14.42 8.01
C SER A 185 6.55 -15.06 7.83
N PHE A 186 5.98 -14.90 6.66
CA PHE A 186 4.68 -15.44 6.36
C PHE A 186 4.52 -15.74 4.87
N THR A 187 4.15 -16.98 4.56
CA THR A 187 3.71 -17.36 3.21
C THR A 187 2.25 -17.73 3.28
N PHE A 188 1.41 -17.03 2.53
CA PHE A 188 -0.01 -17.35 2.45
C PHE A 188 -0.19 -18.70 1.75
N ASN A 189 -0.51 -19.69 2.56
CA ASN A 189 -0.96 -20.98 2.06
C ASN A 189 -2.48 -21.05 2.31
N SER A 190 -3.26 -21.30 1.30
CA SER A 190 -4.74 -21.31 1.36
C SER A 190 -5.33 -22.27 2.43
N ASN A 191 -4.51 -23.07 3.10
CA ASN A 191 -4.91 -24.09 4.05
C ASN A 191 -4.37 -23.90 5.49
N VAL A 192 -3.84 -22.73 5.84
CA VAL A 192 -3.28 -22.47 7.17
C VAL A 192 -3.95 -21.27 7.81
N ASP A 193 -4.41 -21.44 9.06
CA ASP A 193 -4.91 -20.34 9.88
C ASP A 193 -3.86 -19.23 10.00
N ASN A 194 -4.28 -17.99 9.81
CA ASN A 194 -3.42 -16.83 9.93
C ASN A 194 -2.82 -16.74 11.34
N PRO A 195 -1.54 -16.37 11.48
CA PRO A 195 -1.00 -16.03 12.78
C PRO A 195 -1.82 -14.94 13.46
N SER A 196 -2.01 -15.03 14.76
CA SER A 196 -2.89 -14.12 15.54
C SER A 196 -2.50 -12.64 15.51
N TRP A 197 -1.33 -12.31 14.98
CA TRP A 197 -0.83 -10.93 14.81
C TRP A 197 -1.06 -10.36 13.40
N MET A 198 -1.38 -11.22 12.42
CA MET A 198 -1.79 -10.72 11.11
C MET A 198 -3.27 -10.31 11.16
N PRO A 199 -3.63 -9.19 10.57
CA PRO A 199 -5.01 -9.02 10.19
C PRO A 199 -5.40 -10.28 9.41
N GLU A 200 -6.49 -10.93 9.79
CA GLU A 200 -7.06 -12.02 8.99
C GLU A 200 -7.01 -11.60 7.51
N ARG A 201 -7.09 -12.51 6.53
CA ARG A 201 -7.14 -12.22 5.09
C ARG A 201 -8.22 -11.18 4.80
N ASN A 202 -7.96 -9.94 5.19
CA ASN A 202 -8.97 -8.91 5.28
C ASN A 202 -8.66 -7.84 4.25
N SER A 203 -9.63 -7.62 3.41
CA SER A 203 -9.71 -6.39 2.65
C SER A 203 -10.10 -5.28 3.61
N TYR A 204 -9.33 -4.22 3.69
CA TYR A 204 -9.71 -3.01 4.39
C TYR A 204 -10.47 -2.13 3.41
N TYR A 205 -11.66 -1.75 3.78
CA TYR A 205 -12.52 -0.90 2.97
C TYR A 205 -12.66 0.46 3.67
N TYR A 206 -12.34 1.52 2.94
CA TYR A 206 -12.56 2.88 3.36
C TYR A 206 -13.71 3.45 2.53
N GLU A 207 -14.84 3.73 3.14
CA GLU A 207 -15.92 4.48 2.49
C GLU A 207 -15.63 5.98 2.64
N GLY A 208 -15.23 6.60 1.53
CA GLY A 208 -14.61 7.93 1.47
C GLY A 208 -15.46 9.14 1.85
N THR A 209 -16.63 8.98 2.48
CA THR A 209 -17.50 10.12 2.80
C THR A 209 -17.61 10.47 4.27
N ASP A 210 -17.31 9.56 5.19
CA ASP A 210 -17.44 9.79 6.64
C ASP A 210 -16.22 9.42 7.50
N GLY A 211 -15.15 8.89 6.88
CA GLY A 211 -13.90 8.61 7.57
C GLY A 211 -13.86 7.29 8.33
N ASP A 212 -14.89 6.47 8.24
CA ASP A 212 -14.93 5.17 8.89
C ASP A 212 -14.21 4.11 8.03
N LEU A 213 -13.36 3.31 8.69
CA LEU A 213 -12.67 2.18 8.09
C LEU A 213 -13.44 0.89 8.37
N TYR A 214 -13.86 0.22 7.33
CA TYR A 214 -14.55 -1.07 7.43
C TYR A 214 -13.60 -2.21 7.07
N THR A 215 -13.63 -3.26 7.86
CA THR A 215 -12.98 -4.53 7.55
C THR A 215 -13.95 -5.41 6.79
N VAL A 216 -13.62 -5.78 5.55
CA VAL A 216 -14.41 -6.72 4.77
C VAL A 216 -13.74 -8.08 4.82
N ASN A 217 -14.40 -9.07 5.41
CA ASN A 217 -13.96 -10.46 5.34
C ASN A 217 -14.21 -10.98 3.92
N ILE A 218 -13.18 -11.44 3.25
CA ILE A 218 -13.35 -12.18 1.98
C ILE A 218 -13.77 -13.59 2.36
N CYS A 219 -15.04 -13.90 2.10
CA CYS A 219 -15.46 -15.29 2.12
C CYS A 219 -14.82 -16.01 0.94
N ASP A 220 -14.10 -17.10 1.19
CA ASP A 220 -13.62 -18.00 0.17
C ASP A 220 -14.81 -18.51 -0.66
N SER A 221 -14.78 -18.28 -1.98
CA SER A 221 -15.68 -18.89 -2.96
C SER A 221 -15.04 -20.12 -3.58
#